data_5db29bf452f03c2ee5445b8aded135b5
#
_entry.id   5db29bf452f03c2ee5445b8aded135b5
#
_cell.length_a   1.000
_cell.length_b   1.000
_cell.length_c   1.000
_cell.angle_alpha   90.00
_cell.angle_beta   90.00
_cell.angle_gamma   90.00
#
_symmetry.space_group_name_H-M   'P 1'
#
loop_
_entity.id
_entity.type
_entity.pdbx_description
1 polymer ?
#
loop_
_entity_poly.entity_id
_entity_poly.type
_entity_poly.pdbx_seq_one_letter_code
_entity_poly.pdbx_strand_id
1 'polypeptide(L)'
;MRKASASEAILNHYEGVGRFFRAMFYISKLQTFGAVPFYSTSIDATDTEALYKGRDSRELVAAKILEDLNYACKHCLDDAKYRNRASYIHKYVALALKARYCLFEGTMRKYHTNDPSTGKAWTADESEMYLKECVAACEELMNSGVYSLADNPAGRKTQYREMFTHDDGCGAYMNEFIWARDYDIAMGVTYAINNYMVNSQHANYAFTRQFINTYLMEDGTPFTTKYSDYNSVPFAEECTGRDYRLAQTIRTPGFTRDGGTTFWAPDVTYSKTGYQPIKWLGDNSSMDANTSAIATDAPIMRYAEVLLNYAEAKAELGQMTEEVWNKTIKPLRERAGVKSIYPTEADPYMVEYFQNRVTDKFVLEVRRERGVELAMEGLRYNDVIRWKQGELFARPWIGIYIPSVDTPLDLNGDTVPETLVTAKSTVSKYKILYIDGASEPGHKLSEGTKGNILPATSLERKWHDYKYVKPVPAIAITENPNLSQNPGW
;
A
#
# COMPACT_ATOMS: atom_id res chain seq x y z
N MET A 1 34.20 11.22 -3.28
CA MET A 1 34.46 9.76 -3.21
C MET A 1 35.67 9.32 -4.05
N ARG A 2 35.83 9.74 -5.33
CA ARG A 2 36.97 9.30 -6.17
C ARG A 2 38.37 9.73 -5.70
N LYS A 3 38.47 10.54 -4.63
CA LYS A 3 39.76 10.88 -3.97
C LYS A 3 40.15 9.88 -2.87
N ALA A 4 39.30 8.89 -2.54
CA ALA A 4 39.59 7.89 -1.54
C ALA A 4 40.44 6.75 -2.13
N SER A 5 41.37 6.24 -1.35
CA SER A 5 42.18 5.06 -1.71
C SER A 5 41.37 3.78 -1.52
N ALA A 6 40.58 3.39 -2.54
CA ALA A 6 39.78 2.16 -2.56
C ALA A 6 39.78 1.57 -3.97
N SER A 7 39.41 0.28 -4.10
CA SER A 7 39.28 -0.35 -5.42
C SER A 7 38.16 0.31 -6.24
N GLU A 8 38.27 0.27 -7.55
CA GLU A 8 37.28 0.85 -8.46
C GLU A 8 35.86 0.26 -8.20
N ALA A 9 35.77 -1.03 -7.92
CA ALA A 9 34.50 -1.69 -7.59
C ALA A 9 33.83 -1.09 -6.36
N ILE A 10 34.61 -0.80 -5.30
CA ILE A 10 34.12 -0.15 -4.07
C ILE A 10 33.71 1.30 -4.35
N LEU A 11 34.50 2.04 -5.13
CA LEU A 11 34.15 3.43 -5.49
C LEU A 11 32.86 3.47 -6.30
N ASN A 12 32.72 2.59 -7.27
CA ASN A 12 31.51 2.48 -8.11
C ASN A 12 30.29 2.03 -7.28
N HIS A 13 30.46 1.13 -6.31
CA HIS A 13 29.39 0.73 -5.39
C HIS A 13 28.86 1.96 -4.62
N TYR A 14 29.72 2.73 -3.97
CA TYR A 14 29.25 3.89 -3.20
C TYR A 14 28.76 5.05 -4.08
N GLU A 15 29.26 5.19 -5.32
CA GLU A 15 28.63 6.07 -6.30
C GLU A 15 27.22 5.58 -6.67
N GLY A 16 27.03 4.26 -6.85
CA GLY A 16 25.75 3.61 -7.06
C GLY A 16 24.77 3.86 -5.92
N VAL A 17 25.22 3.73 -4.66
CA VAL A 17 24.42 4.08 -3.48
C VAL A 17 24.02 5.56 -3.48
N GLY A 18 24.93 6.48 -3.82
CA GLY A 18 24.62 7.91 -3.94
C GLY A 18 23.57 8.20 -5.02
N ARG A 19 23.71 7.57 -6.19
CA ARG A 19 22.73 7.68 -7.28
C ARG A 19 21.39 7.06 -6.93
N PHE A 20 21.36 5.93 -6.22
CA PHE A 20 20.14 5.33 -5.70
C PHE A 20 19.35 6.32 -4.83
N PHE A 21 20.00 6.97 -3.87
CA PHE A 21 19.32 7.95 -3.01
C PHE A 21 18.90 9.20 -3.76
N ARG A 22 19.67 9.65 -4.75
CA ARG A 22 19.26 10.75 -5.64
C ARG A 22 18.01 10.34 -6.45
N ALA A 23 18.00 9.17 -7.04
CA ALA A 23 16.84 8.63 -7.74
C ALA A 23 15.62 8.57 -6.80
N MET A 24 15.76 8.03 -5.60
CA MET A 24 14.67 7.94 -4.61
C MET A 24 14.12 9.32 -4.23
N PHE A 25 15.00 10.31 -4.06
CA PHE A 25 14.58 11.69 -3.82
C PHE A 25 13.75 12.25 -4.99
N TYR A 26 14.25 12.10 -6.23
CA TYR A 26 13.53 12.61 -7.40
C TYR A 26 12.27 11.81 -7.74
N ILE A 27 12.20 10.50 -7.46
CA ILE A 27 10.96 9.70 -7.54
C ILE A 27 9.89 10.35 -6.65
N SER A 28 10.22 10.65 -5.39
CA SER A 28 9.29 11.30 -4.47
C SER A 28 8.83 12.68 -4.98
N LYS A 29 9.73 13.47 -5.53
CA LYS A 29 9.41 14.79 -6.09
C LYS A 29 8.54 14.70 -7.34
N LEU A 30 8.87 13.79 -8.24
CA LEU A 30 8.14 13.52 -9.48
C LEU A 30 6.74 13.00 -9.20
N GLN A 31 6.58 12.09 -8.23
CA GLN A 31 5.27 11.59 -7.81
C GLN A 31 4.42 12.67 -7.14
N THR A 32 5.06 13.60 -6.44
CA THR A 32 4.36 14.66 -5.69
C THR A 32 4.00 15.84 -6.58
N PHE A 33 4.93 16.33 -7.36
CA PHE A 33 4.80 17.62 -8.07
C PHE A 33 4.84 17.51 -9.60
N GLY A 34 5.23 16.34 -10.14
CA GLY A 34 5.50 16.17 -11.57
C GLY A 34 6.83 16.83 -11.97
N ALA A 35 6.79 17.84 -12.82
CA ALA A 35 7.95 18.59 -13.23
C ALA A 35 8.60 19.31 -12.03
N VAL A 36 9.93 19.21 -11.90
CA VAL A 36 10.72 19.84 -10.83
C VAL A 36 12.13 20.21 -11.35
N PRO A 37 12.85 21.17 -10.76
CA PRO A 37 14.25 21.39 -11.09
C PRO A 37 15.10 20.17 -10.78
N PHE A 38 15.86 19.68 -11.75
CA PHE A 38 16.79 18.56 -11.57
C PHE A 38 18.23 19.05 -11.46
N TYR A 39 18.95 18.54 -10.47
CA TYR A 39 20.37 18.84 -10.25
C TYR A 39 21.17 17.55 -10.13
N SER A 40 22.22 17.43 -10.93
CA SER A 40 23.13 16.27 -10.90
C SER A 40 24.31 16.46 -9.94
N THR A 41 24.59 17.70 -9.56
CA THR A 41 25.69 18.11 -8.68
C THR A 41 25.19 19.03 -7.58
N SER A 42 26.01 19.27 -6.56
CA SER A 42 25.75 20.32 -5.56
C SER A 42 25.74 21.70 -6.22
N ILE A 43 24.84 22.55 -5.75
CA ILE A 43 24.73 23.96 -6.22
C ILE A 43 25.57 24.81 -5.30
N ASP A 44 26.36 25.72 -5.90
CA ASP A 44 27.05 26.76 -5.15
C ASP A 44 26.03 27.81 -4.66
N ALA A 45 26.17 28.26 -3.42
CA ALA A 45 25.28 29.26 -2.84
C ALA A 45 25.33 30.62 -3.54
N THR A 46 26.35 30.87 -4.38
CA THR A 46 26.52 32.09 -5.19
C THR A 46 26.03 31.92 -6.61
N ASP A 47 25.71 30.72 -7.06
CA ASP A 47 25.18 30.43 -8.39
C ASP A 47 23.67 30.73 -8.46
N THR A 48 23.38 32.02 -8.70
CA THR A 48 21.99 32.51 -8.77
C THR A 48 21.19 31.89 -9.92
N GLU A 49 21.82 31.54 -11.04
CA GLU A 49 21.17 30.91 -12.19
C GLU A 49 20.68 29.48 -11.78
N ALA A 50 21.55 28.71 -11.15
CA ALA A 50 21.18 27.38 -10.67
C ALA A 50 20.13 27.45 -9.53
N LEU A 51 20.27 28.37 -8.57
CA LEU A 51 19.37 28.54 -7.44
C LEU A 51 17.94 28.92 -7.88
N TYR A 52 17.83 29.77 -8.89
CA TYR A 52 16.52 30.23 -9.41
C TYR A 52 16.10 29.53 -10.70
N LYS A 53 16.65 28.35 -10.97
CA LYS A 53 16.25 27.52 -12.11
C LYS A 53 14.74 27.20 -12.06
N GLY A 54 14.08 27.26 -13.21
CA GLY A 54 12.71 26.82 -13.39
C GLY A 54 12.58 25.29 -13.37
N ARG A 55 11.37 24.80 -13.49
CA ARG A 55 11.07 23.34 -13.50
C ARG A 55 11.56 22.72 -14.81
N ASP A 56 12.32 21.64 -14.70
CA ASP A 56 12.60 20.74 -15.81
C ASP A 56 11.36 19.89 -16.11
N SER A 57 11.20 19.45 -17.36
CA SER A 57 10.06 18.62 -17.74
C SER A 57 10.05 17.30 -16.98
N ARG A 58 8.84 16.74 -16.75
CA ARG A 58 8.68 15.44 -16.14
C ARG A 58 9.48 14.37 -16.90
N GLU A 59 9.46 14.40 -18.23
CA GLU A 59 10.17 13.44 -19.07
C GLU A 59 11.69 13.48 -18.82
N LEU A 60 12.28 14.67 -18.73
CA LEU A 60 13.70 14.81 -18.41
C LEU A 60 14.02 14.25 -17.04
N VAL A 61 13.25 14.63 -16.02
CA VAL A 61 13.45 14.14 -14.64
C VAL A 61 13.29 12.61 -14.59
N ALA A 62 12.29 12.08 -15.27
CA ALA A 62 12.03 10.64 -15.34
C ALA A 62 13.19 9.88 -16.00
N ALA A 63 13.74 10.40 -17.10
CA ALA A 63 14.90 9.79 -17.76
C ALA A 63 16.14 9.83 -16.86
N LYS A 64 16.37 10.91 -16.11
CA LYS A 64 17.48 11.02 -15.17
C LYS A 64 17.37 10.09 -13.97
N ILE A 65 16.16 9.85 -13.48
CA ILE A 65 15.90 8.83 -12.46
C ILE A 65 16.28 7.45 -12.99
N LEU A 66 15.83 7.09 -14.20
CA LEU A 66 16.14 5.81 -14.81
C LEU A 66 17.64 5.63 -15.05
N GLU A 67 18.35 6.68 -15.49
CA GLU A 67 19.82 6.67 -15.65
C GLU A 67 20.51 6.36 -14.31
N ASP A 68 20.09 6.99 -13.22
CA ASP A 68 20.66 6.78 -11.89
C ASP A 68 20.38 5.36 -11.37
N LEU A 69 19.18 4.86 -11.57
CA LEU A 69 18.80 3.48 -11.16
C LEU A 69 19.55 2.44 -12.00
N ASN A 70 19.73 2.66 -13.31
CA ASN A 70 20.52 1.77 -14.17
C ASN A 70 21.98 1.69 -13.70
N TYR A 71 22.56 2.84 -13.32
CA TYR A 71 23.91 2.87 -12.75
C TYR A 71 23.97 2.11 -11.43
N ALA A 72 23.01 2.32 -10.52
CA ALA A 72 22.94 1.64 -9.23
C ALA A 72 22.78 0.11 -9.40
N CYS A 73 21.89 -0.35 -10.28
CA CYS A 73 21.69 -1.77 -10.58
C CYS A 73 22.96 -2.43 -11.12
N LYS A 74 23.73 -1.70 -11.92
CA LYS A 74 24.97 -2.21 -12.53
C LYS A 74 26.14 -2.26 -11.56
N HIS A 75 26.24 -1.30 -10.64
CA HIS A 75 27.47 -1.04 -9.88
C HIS A 75 27.35 -1.29 -8.37
N CYS A 76 26.13 -1.32 -7.81
CA CYS A 76 25.97 -1.76 -6.41
C CYS A 76 26.33 -3.24 -6.31
N LEU A 77 27.16 -3.56 -5.31
CA LEU A 77 27.61 -4.93 -5.05
C LEU A 77 26.47 -5.76 -4.45
N ASP A 78 26.54 -7.07 -4.63
CA ASP A 78 25.60 -8.07 -4.10
C ASP A 78 26.25 -9.04 -3.09
N ASP A 79 27.44 -8.69 -2.59
CA ASP A 79 28.17 -9.48 -1.58
C ASP A 79 27.30 -9.71 -0.33
N ALA A 80 27.47 -10.87 0.30
CA ALA A 80 26.76 -11.26 1.52
C ALA A 80 26.87 -10.22 2.65
N LYS A 81 28.02 -9.52 2.77
CA LYS A 81 28.23 -8.48 3.79
C LYS A 81 27.27 -7.28 3.69
N TYR A 82 26.77 -6.98 2.47
CA TYR A 82 25.74 -5.95 2.24
C TYR A 82 24.34 -6.58 2.29
N ARG A 83 24.16 -7.70 1.62
CA ARG A 83 22.90 -8.40 1.43
C ARG A 83 22.30 -8.97 2.72
N ASN A 84 23.15 -9.42 3.66
CA ASN A 84 22.70 -9.96 4.94
C ASN A 84 22.31 -8.87 5.96
N ARG A 85 22.12 -7.64 5.51
CA ARG A 85 21.60 -6.51 6.28
C ARG A 85 20.51 -5.84 5.50
N ALA A 86 19.26 -6.09 5.90
CA ALA A 86 18.08 -5.56 5.18
C ALA A 86 18.05 -4.02 5.11
N SER A 87 18.80 -3.31 5.96
CA SER A 87 18.93 -1.84 5.95
C SER A 87 19.97 -1.30 4.95
N TYR A 88 20.80 -2.16 4.34
CA TYR A 88 21.86 -1.73 3.43
C TYR A 88 21.39 -1.66 1.97
N ILE A 89 21.97 -0.71 1.21
CA ILE A 89 21.73 -0.64 -0.23
C ILE A 89 22.72 -1.54 -0.96
N HIS A 90 22.17 -2.47 -1.73
CA HIS A 90 22.89 -3.39 -2.58
C HIS A 90 22.15 -3.57 -3.92
N LYS A 91 22.69 -4.36 -4.84
CA LYS A 91 22.16 -4.54 -6.20
C LYS A 91 20.65 -4.84 -6.23
N TYR A 92 20.18 -5.76 -5.39
CA TYR A 92 18.76 -6.17 -5.42
C TYR A 92 17.82 -5.11 -4.86
N VAL A 93 18.26 -4.26 -3.93
CA VAL A 93 17.50 -3.08 -3.50
C VAL A 93 17.35 -2.07 -4.65
N ALA A 94 18.43 -1.87 -5.43
CA ALA A 94 18.39 -1.01 -6.60
C ALA A 94 17.44 -1.56 -7.68
N LEU A 95 17.47 -2.87 -7.95
CA LEU A 95 16.54 -3.53 -8.89
C LEU A 95 15.07 -3.42 -8.43
N ALA A 96 14.80 -3.63 -7.15
CA ALA A 96 13.45 -3.50 -6.60
C ALA A 96 12.91 -2.06 -6.72
N LEU A 97 13.73 -1.05 -6.43
CA LEU A 97 13.35 0.36 -6.61
C LEU A 97 13.16 0.70 -8.10
N LYS A 98 14.02 0.21 -8.98
CA LYS A 98 13.87 0.36 -10.43
C LYS A 98 12.56 -0.24 -10.92
N ALA A 99 12.21 -1.45 -10.50
CA ALA A 99 10.96 -2.11 -10.84
C ALA A 99 9.74 -1.29 -10.38
N ARG A 100 9.72 -0.84 -9.10
CA ARG A 100 8.65 0.00 -8.54
C ARG A 100 8.49 1.31 -9.31
N TYR A 101 9.61 1.99 -9.58
CA TYR A 101 9.61 3.25 -10.32
C TYR A 101 9.13 3.09 -11.75
N CYS A 102 9.67 2.11 -12.48
CA CYS A 102 9.33 1.89 -13.88
C CYS A 102 7.87 1.44 -14.06
N LEU A 103 7.33 0.64 -13.12
CA LEU A 103 5.91 0.32 -13.11
C LEU A 103 5.06 1.58 -12.91
N PHE A 104 5.46 2.46 -11.96
CA PHE A 104 4.74 3.71 -11.71
C PHE A 104 4.73 4.58 -12.96
N GLU A 105 5.89 4.89 -13.53
CA GLU A 105 6.00 5.81 -14.67
C GLU A 105 5.36 5.24 -15.93
N GLY A 106 5.53 3.93 -16.20
CA GLY A 106 4.93 3.27 -17.35
C GLY A 106 3.41 3.29 -17.31
N THR A 107 2.81 2.95 -16.17
CA THR A 107 1.34 2.99 -16.02
C THR A 107 0.81 4.42 -15.94
N MET A 108 1.56 5.36 -15.33
CA MET A 108 1.21 6.77 -15.34
C MET A 108 1.05 7.31 -16.76
N ARG A 109 2.00 7.01 -17.64
CA ARG A 109 1.94 7.43 -19.05
C ARG A 109 0.86 6.68 -19.84
N LYS A 110 0.59 5.43 -19.52
CA LYS A 110 -0.47 4.64 -20.17
C LYS A 110 -1.87 5.18 -19.89
N TYR A 111 -2.15 5.55 -18.65
CA TYR A 111 -3.51 5.92 -18.21
C TYR A 111 -3.79 7.42 -18.25
N HIS A 112 -2.77 8.27 -18.17
CA HIS A 112 -2.92 9.70 -18.27
C HIS A 112 -2.58 10.18 -19.68
N THR A 113 -3.54 10.74 -20.39
CA THR A 113 -3.34 11.29 -21.75
C THR A 113 -2.36 12.45 -21.78
N ASN A 114 -2.32 13.21 -20.67
CA ASN A 114 -1.48 14.38 -20.50
C ASN A 114 -0.68 14.25 -19.20
N ASP A 115 0.49 14.90 -19.17
CA ASP A 115 1.23 15.11 -17.93
C ASP A 115 0.39 15.98 -16.96
N PRO A 116 -0.02 15.47 -15.79
CA PRO A 116 -0.82 16.24 -14.84
C PRO A 116 -0.15 17.50 -14.32
N SER A 117 1.19 17.57 -14.37
CA SER A 117 1.94 18.71 -13.85
C SER A 117 2.03 19.90 -14.83
N THR A 118 1.70 19.67 -16.10
CA THR A 118 1.74 20.70 -17.14
C THR A 118 0.40 20.83 -17.88
N GLY A 119 -0.46 19.79 -17.82
CA GLY A 119 -1.67 19.69 -18.62
C GLY A 119 -1.42 19.41 -20.11
N LYS A 120 -0.17 19.24 -20.53
CA LYS A 120 0.22 19.02 -21.93
C LYS A 120 0.31 17.52 -22.23
N ALA A 121 0.04 17.14 -23.48
CA ALA A 121 0.29 15.79 -23.96
C ALA A 121 1.77 15.39 -23.76
N TRP A 122 1.99 14.09 -23.56
CA TRP A 122 3.34 13.52 -23.50
C TRP A 122 4.09 13.80 -24.81
N THR A 123 5.38 14.13 -24.72
CA THR A 123 6.19 14.40 -25.91
C THR A 123 6.58 13.12 -26.63
N ALA A 124 6.62 11.99 -25.91
CA ALA A 124 6.85 10.66 -26.46
C ALA A 124 6.03 9.64 -25.68
N ASP A 125 5.51 8.61 -26.38
CA ASP A 125 4.89 7.44 -25.75
C ASP A 125 5.98 6.47 -25.31
N GLU A 126 6.41 6.61 -24.05
CA GLU A 126 7.42 5.76 -23.43
C GLU A 126 6.81 4.77 -22.43
N SER A 127 5.48 4.64 -22.39
CA SER A 127 4.80 3.73 -21.44
C SER A 127 5.35 2.31 -21.53
N GLU A 128 5.40 1.77 -22.75
CA GLU A 128 5.88 0.40 -23.01
C GLU A 128 7.36 0.25 -22.63
N MET A 129 8.19 1.25 -22.87
CA MET A 129 9.61 1.24 -22.51
C MET A 129 9.78 1.09 -20.99
N TYR A 130 9.09 1.92 -20.18
CA TYR A 130 9.16 1.80 -18.74
C TYR A 130 8.61 0.46 -18.22
N LEU A 131 7.52 -0.05 -18.78
CA LEU A 131 6.98 -1.36 -18.41
C LEU A 131 7.98 -2.49 -18.72
N LYS A 132 8.68 -2.44 -19.84
CA LYS A 132 9.76 -3.40 -20.18
C LYS A 132 10.95 -3.29 -19.23
N GLU A 133 11.34 -2.09 -18.84
CA GLU A 133 12.38 -1.87 -17.83
C GLU A 133 11.98 -2.43 -16.44
N CYS A 134 10.69 -2.32 -16.08
CA CYS A 134 10.15 -2.97 -14.90
C CYS A 134 10.26 -4.50 -14.99
N VAL A 135 9.84 -5.09 -16.11
CA VAL A 135 9.94 -6.52 -16.37
C VAL A 135 11.38 -7.00 -16.24
N ALA A 136 12.33 -6.34 -16.91
CA ALA A 136 13.74 -6.72 -16.89
C ALA A 136 14.33 -6.68 -15.47
N ALA A 137 14.03 -5.63 -14.70
CA ALA A 137 14.50 -5.51 -13.31
C ALA A 137 13.93 -6.60 -12.40
N CYS A 138 12.63 -6.93 -12.56
CA CYS A 138 12.01 -8.02 -11.82
C CYS A 138 12.59 -9.38 -12.22
N GLU A 139 12.79 -9.64 -13.50
CA GLU A 139 13.36 -10.91 -14.00
C GLU A 139 14.77 -11.13 -13.46
N GLU A 140 15.62 -10.10 -13.49
CA GLU A 140 16.98 -10.18 -12.94
C GLU A 140 16.95 -10.52 -11.43
N LEU A 141 16.06 -9.87 -10.66
CA LEU A 141 15.92 -10.13 -9.24
C LEU A 141 15.36 -11.55 -8.97
N MET A 142 14.29 -11.94 -9.66
CA MET A 142 13.66 -13.25 -9.50
C MET A 142 14.62 -14.40 -9.88
N ASN A 143 15.35 -14.24 -11.00
CA ASN A 143 16.29 -15.26 -11.49
C ASN A 143 17.55 -15.37 -10.63
N SER A 144 17.83 -14.40 -9.75
CA SER A 144 18.96 -14.48 -8.81
C SER A 144 18.80 -15.62 -7.81
N GLY A 145 17.56 -16.03 -7.50
CA GLY A 145 17.26 -17.04 -6.49
C GLY A 145 17.60 -16.62 -5.05
N VAL A 146 17.96 -15.35 -4.84
CA VAL A 146 18.35 -14.82 -3.52
C VAL A 146 17.16 -14.63 -2.59
N TYR A 147 16.02 -14.23 -3.17
CA TYR A 147 14.79 -13.96 -2.42
C TYR A 147 13.69 -14.95 -2.77
N SER A 148 12.82 -15.19 -1.81
CA SER A 148 11.64 -16.05 -1.92
C SER A 148 10.54 -15.52 -1.03
N LEU A 149 9.31 -15.99 -1.23
CA LEU A 149 8.23 -15.71 -0.28
C LEU A 149 8.51 -16.41 1.05
N ALA A 150 8.30 -15.72 2.14
CA ALA A 150 8.21 -16.35 3.45
C ALA A 150 6.89 -17.16 3.48
N ASP A 151 6.99 -18.47 3.44
CA ASP A 151 5.84 -19.38 3.48
C ASP A 151 6.12 -20.54 4.43
N ASN A 152 5.43 -20.54 5.57
CA ASN A 152 5.37 -21.66 6.49
C ASN A 152 3.97 -22.30 6.39
N PRO A 153 3.81 -23.44 5.72
CA PRO A 153 2.49 -24.07 5.53
C PRO A 153 1.69 -24.29 6.80
N ALA A 154 2.36 -24.56 7.93
CA ALA A 154 1.71 -24.73 9.23
C ALA A 154 1.26 -23.41 9.87
N GLY A 155 1.89 -22.30 9.49
CA GLY A 155 1.66 -20.96 10.04
C GLY A 155 0.91 -20.00 9.12
N ARG A 156 0.40 -20.42 7.97
CA ARG A 156 -0.21 -19.52 6.97
C ARG A 156 -1.35 -18.62 7.51
N LYS A 157 -2.01 -19.05 8.57
CA LYS A 157 -3.09 -18.27 9.21
C LYS A 157 -2.59 -17.11 10.08
N THR A 158 -1.29 -17.04 10.38
CA THR A 158 -0.69 -16.02 11.26
C THR A 158 0.51 -15.33 10.65
N GLN A 159 1.30 -16.03 9.84
CA GLN A 159 2.61 -15.61 9.34
C GLN A 159 2.58 -14.27 8.57
N TYR A 160 1.52 -14.02 7.79
CA TYR A 160 1.42 -12.76 7.05
C TYR A 160 1.43 -11.55 7.99
N ARG A 161 0.70 -11.60 9.13
CA ARG A 161 0.72 -10.52 10.12
C ARG A 161 2.02 -10.53 10.93
N GLU A 162 2.57 -11.70 11.25
CA GLU A 162 3.83 -11.84 12.00
C GLU A 162 4.98 -11.09 11.33
N MET A 163 5.07 -11.08 9.99
CA MET A 163 6.08 -10.29 9.26
C MET A 163 6.05 -8.79 9.60
N PHE A 164 4.93 -8.26 10.09
CA PHE A 164 4.74 -6.84 10.40
C PHE A 164 4.64 -6.56 11.90
N THR A 165 4.83 -7.57 12.73
CA THR A 165 4.75 -7.46 14.19
C THR A 165 5.94 -8.13 14.91
N HIS A 166 6.92 -8.63 14.17
CA HIS A 166 8.11 -9.31 14.71
C HIS A 166 9.22 -8.30 15.01
N ASP A 167 9.78 -8.36 16.24
CA ASP A 167 10.81 -7.42 16.68
C ASP A 167 12.18 -7.62 15.98
N ASP A 168 12.44 -8.80 15.41
CA ASP A 168 13.58 -9.09 14.54
C ASP A 168 13.08 -9.59 13.19
N GLY A 169 12.27 -8.79 12.52
CA GLY A 169 11.72 -9.11 11.19
C GLY A 169 12.82 -9.17 10.12
N CYS A 170 13.85 -8.34 10.25
CA CYS A 170 15.00 -8.32 9.35
C CYS A 170 15.80 -9.61 9.41
N GLY A 171 15.91 -10.27 10.57
CA GLY A 171 16.53 -11.59 10.71
C GLY A 171 15.59 -12.72 10.29
N ALA A 172 14.36 -12.73 10.83
CA ALA A 172 13.40 -13.81 10.64
C ALA A 172 12.88 -13.94 9.19
N TYR A 173 12.75 -12.81 8.47
CA TYR A 173 12.17 -12.75 7.12
C TYR A 173 13.15 -12.22 6.07
N MET A 174 14.45 -12.41 6.27
CA MET A 174 15.51 -11.97 5.35
C MET A 174 15.37 -12.56 3.94
N ASN A 175 14.72 -13.71 3.79
CA ASN A 175 14.43 -14.32 2.51
C ASN A 175 13.36 -13.56 1.71
N GLU A 176 12.50 -12.76 2.37
CA GLU A 176 11.47 -11.95 1.70
C GLU A 176 11.76 -10.44 1.78
N PHE A 177 12.38 -9.95 2.88
CA PHE A 177 12.70 -8.53 3.05
C PHE A 177 13.92 -8.16 2.21
N ILE A 178 13.70 -7.36 1.17
CA ILE A 178 14.75 -6.86 0.28
C ILE A 178 15.41 -5.61 0.88
N TRP A 179 14.57 -4.70 1.40
CA TRP A 179 15.00 -3.50 2.10
C TRP A 179 14.01 -3.18 3.22
N ALA A 180 14.53 -2.98 4.42
CA ALA A 180 13.73 -2.73 5.60
C ALA A 180 14.39 -1.67 6.49
N ARG A 181 13.57 -1.03 7.31
CA ARG A 181 14.04 -0.27 8.45
C ARG A 181 14.15 -1.20 9.65
N ASP A 182 15.38 -1.33 10.10
CA ASP A 182 15.77 -2.09 11.28
C ASP A 182 15.58 -1.20 12.51
N TYR A 183 14.71 -1.60 13.44
CA TYR A 183 14.43 -0.91 14.68
C TYR A 183 15.10 -1.64 15.83
N ASP A 184 15.62 -0.90 16.83
CA ASP A 184 16.37 -1.45 17.95
C ASP A 184 16.12 -0.64 19.22
N ILE A 185 15.61 -1.29 20.26
CA ILE A 185 15.34 -0.66 21.56
C ILE A 185 16.64 -0.18 22.20
N ALA A 186 17.72 -0.97 22.12
CA ALA A 186 18.99 -0.63 22.76
C ALA A 186 19.65 0.60 22.12
N MET A 187 19.38 0.81 20.82
CA MET A 187 19.85 1.99 20.08
C MET A 187 18.87 3.18 20.15
N GLY A 188 17.74 3.02 20.83
CA GLY A 188 16.70 4.06 20.90
C GLY A 188 15.95 4.31 19.56
N VAL A 189 16.08 3.40 18.60
CA VAL A 189 15.40 3.49 17.30
C VAL A 189 14.07 2.76 17.43
N THR A 190 13.03 3.45 17.87
CA THR A 190 11.73 2.87 18.21
C THR A 190 10.55 3.75 17.69
N TYR A 191 9.34 3.21 17.76
CA TYR A 191 8.13 3.94 17.43
C TYR A 191 6.92 3.35 18.17
N ALA A 192 5.78 4.07 18.20
CA ALA A 192 4.60 3.69 18.98
C ALA A 192 3.47 3.18 18.07
N ILE A 193 3.73 2.18 17.21
CA ILE A 193 2.77 1.73 16.20
C ILE A 193 1.48 1.19 16.80
N ASN A 194 1.55 0.43 17.91
CA ASN A 194 0.34 -0.08 18.56
C ASN A 194 -0.62 1.04 18.94
N ASN A 195 -0.10 2.15 19.51
CA ASN A 195 -0.92 3.28 19.89
C ASN A 195 -1.67 3.87 18.69
N TYR A 196 -1.00 4.03 17.54
CA TYR A 196 -1.66 4.50 16.31
C TYR A 196 -2.74 3.55 15.80
N MET A 197 -2.65 2.25 16.10
CA MET A 197 -3.59 1.23 15.64
C MET A 197 -4.82 1.06 16.56
N VAL A 198 -4.79 1.58 17.79
CA VAL A 198 -5.89 1.40 18.78
C VAL A 198 -6.44 2.69 19.37
N ASN A 199 -5.74 3.82 19.27
CA ASN A 199 -6.14 5.06 19.93
C ASN A 199 -6.99 5.94 18.99
N SER A 200 -8.24 6.19 19.39
CA SER A 200 -9.18 7.02 18.63
C SER A 200 -8.79 8.50 18.49
N GLN A 201 -7.82 8.96 19.27
CA GLN A 201 -7.28 10.33 19.18
C GLN A 201 -6.28 10.51 18.02
N HIS A 202 -5.89 9.41 17.36
CA HIS A 202 -4.99 9.45 16.20
C HIS A 202 -5.77 9.31 14.86
N ALA A 203 -5.35 8.42 14.00
CA ALA A 203 -5.80 8.40 12.61
C ALA A 203 -7.15 7.71 12.36
N ASN A 204 -7.74 7.02 13.33
CA ASN A 204 -9.01 6.27 13.19
C ASN A 204 -9.02 5.38 11.92
N TYR A 205 -7.97 4.58 11.76
CA TYR A 205 -7.83 3.72 10.58
C TYR A 205 -8.99 2.73 10.46
N ALA A 206 -9.51 2.60 9.25
CA ALA A 206 -10.57 1.65 8.93
C ALA A 206 -10.50 1.26 7.46
N PHE A 207 -10.86 0.02 7.16
CA PHE A 207 -11.13 -0.38 5.78
C PHE A 207 -12.59 -0.11 5.42
N THR A 208 -12.89 -0.13 4.14
CA THR A 208 -14.27 -0.04 3.62
C THR A 208 -14.73 -1.41 3.12
N ARG A 209 -16.05 -1.66 3.18
CA ARG A 209 -16.66 -2.89 2.65
C ARG A 209 -16.26 -3.13 1.19
N GLN A 210 -16.20 -2.06 0.39
CA GLN A 210 -15.81 -2.17 -1.01
C GLN A 210 -14.43 -2.82 -1.16
N PHE A 211 -13.48 -2.47 -0.30
CA PHE A 211 -12.14 -3.08 -0.32
C PHE A 211 -12.16 -4.50 0.26
N ILE A 212 -12.87 -4.73 1.38
CA ILE A 212 -12.98 -6.05 2.01
C ILE A 212 -13.60 -7.08 1.05
N ASN A 213 -14.56 -6.67 0.22
CA ASN A 213 -15.15 -7.53 -0.80
C ASN A 213 -14.15 -7.97 -1.89
N THR A 214 -13.00 -7.32 -2.02
CA THR A 214 -11.95 -7.75 -2.97
C THR A 214 -11.18 -8.99 -2.51
N TYR A 215 -11.20 -9.33 -1.21
CA TYR A 215 -10.64 -10.58 -0.72
C TYR A 215 -11.45 -11.77 -1.26
N LEU A 216 -10.76 -12.80 -1.73
CA LEU A 216 -11.40 -14.01 -2.26
C LEU A 216 -11.89 -14.95 -1.15
N MET A 217 -12.68 -15.92 -1.53
CA MET A 217 -12.94 -17.12 -0.72
C MET A 217 -11.72 -18.07 -0.79
N GLU A 218 -11.60 -19.00 0.15
CA GLU A 218 -10.54 -20.02 0.16
C GLU A 218 -10.52 -20.88 -1.12
N ASP A 219 -11.69 -21.12 -1.71
CA ASP A 219 -11.82 -21.87 -2.97
C ASP A 219 -11.44 -21.05 -4.22
N GLY A 220 -11.05 -19.78 -4.05
CA GLY A 220 -10.63 -18.86 -5.09
C GLY A 220 -11.77 -18.10 -5.78
N THR A 221 -13.03 -18.32 -5.38
CA THR A 221 -14.17 -17.58 -5.93
C THR A 221 -14.27 -16.17 -5.33
N PRO A 222 -14.77 -15.17 -6.08
CA PRO A 222 -15.09 -13.87 -5.50
C PRO A 222 -16.18 -13.96 -4.43
N PHE A 223 -16.01 -13.25 -3.32
CA PHE A 223 -17.03 -13.18 -2.26
C PHE A 223 -18.38 -12.73 -2.80
N THR A 224 -18.40 -11.75 -3.67
CA THR A 224 -19.59 -11.16 -4.28
C THR A 224 -20.28 -12.07 -5.29
N THR A 225 -19.61 -13.11 -5.75
CA THR A 225 -20.22 -14.19 -6.56
C THR A 225 -20.85 -15.25 -5.69
N LYS A 226 -20.23 -15.56 -4.54
CA LYS A 226 -20.77 -16.53 -3.59
C LYS A 226 -22.05 -16.05 -2.92
N TYR A 227 -22.13 -14.76 -2.61
CA TYR A 227 -23.29 -14.14 -1.97
C TYR A 227 -23.94 -13.13 -2.91
N SER A 228 -25.13 -13.43 -3.43
CA SER A 228 -25.87 -12.51 -4.32
C SER A 228 -26.26 -11.20 -3.63
N ASP A 229 -26.54 -11.23 -2.33
CA ASP A 229 -26.79 -10.07 -1.49
C ASP A 229 -25.61 -9.84 -0.52
N TYR A 230 -24.42 -9.72 -1.10
CA TYR A 230 -23.17 -9.55 -0.33
C TYR A 230 -23.15 -8.31 0.58
N ASN A 231 -24.03 -7.32 0.34
CA ASN A 231 -24.12 -6.12 1.17
C ASN A 231 -24.84 -6.36 2.50
N SER A 232 -25.67 -7.40 2.61
CA SER A 232 -26.44 -7.72 3.80
C SER A 232 -25.89 -8.90 4.60
N VAL A 233 -24.72 -9.44 4.22
CA VAL A 233 -24.07 -10.53 4.94
C VAL A 233 -23.60 -10.05 6.31
N PRO A 234 -24.01 -10.72 7.42
CA PRO A 234 -23.55 -10.40 8.77
C PRO A 234 -22.03 -10.53 8.92
N PHE A 235 -21.41 -9.71 9.78
CA PHE A 235 -19.95 -9.61 9.91
C PHE A 235 -19.25 -10.95 10.17
N ALA A 236 -19.79 -11.80 11.05
CA ALA A 236 -19.18 -13.09 11.35
C ALA A 236 -19.19 -14.04 10.13
N GLU A 237 -20.30 -14.05 9.37
CA GLU A 237 -20.41 -14.84 8.14
C GLU A 237 -19.53 -14.26 7.02
N GLU A 238 -19.48 -12.93 6.89
CA GLU A 238 -18.60 -12.22 5.96
C GLU A 238 -17.13 -12.60 6.14
N CYS A 239 -16.69 -12.87 7.36
CA CYS A 239 -15.31 -13.25 7.68
C CYS A 239 -15.02 -14.75 7.50
N THR A 240 -16.01 -15.59 7.25
CA THR A 240 -15.85 -17.06 7.24
C THR A 240 -15.43 -17.59 5.88
N GLY A 241 -14.45 -18.51 5.85
CA GLY A 241 -13.98 -19.19 4.63
C GLY A 241 -13.31 -18.25 3.62
N ARG A 242 -12.68 -17.18 4.10
CA ARG A 242 -12.00 -16.15 3.29
C ARG A 242 -10.50 -16.39 3.22
N ASP A 243 -9.87 -15.71 2.28
CA ASP A 243 -8.43 -15.47 2.22
C ASP A 243 -7.86 -15.24 3.62
N TYR A 244 -6.85 -16.00 4.03
CA TYR A 244 -6.28 -15.93 5.38
C TYR A 244 -5.71 -14.57 5.73
N ARG A 245 -5.35 -13.75 4.72
CA ARG A 245 -4.89 -12.38 4.94
C ARG A 245 -5.98 -11.47 5.48
N LEU A 246 -7.27 -11.79 5.26
CA LEU A 246 -8.37 -10.99 5.81
C LEU A 246 -8.30 -10.94 7.34
N ALA A 247 -8.24 -12.11 8.00
CA ALA A 247 -8.14 -12.21 9.46
C ALA A 247 -6.79 -11.74 10.02
N GLN A 248 -5.80 -11.52 9.17
CA GLN A 248 -4.49 -10.97 9.52
C GLN A 248 -4.37 -9.47 9.21
N THR A 249 -5.37 -8.91 8.52
CA THR A 249 -5.42 -7.48 8.18
C THR A 249 -6.41 -6.71 9.03
N ILE A 250 -7.57 -7.31 9.38
CA ILE A 250 -8.60 -6.70 10.22
C ILE A 250 -8.95 -7.60 11.41
N ARG A 251 -9.51 -7.00 12.47
CA ARG A 251 -10.12 -7.77 13.55
C ARG A 251 -11.32 -8.52 13.02
N THR A 252 -11.24 -9.84 13.06
CA THR A 252 -12.34 -10.77 12.73
C THR A 252 -12.79 -11.47 14.00
N PRO A 253 -13.94 -12.17 14.02
CA PRO A 253 -14.32 -13.05 15.11
C PRO A 253 -13.18 -14.02 15.46
N GLY A 254 -12.94 -14.20 16.76
CA GLY A 254 -11.85 -15.04 17.26
C GLY A 254 -10.48 -14.37 17.39
N PHE A 255 -10.34 -13.08 17.09
CA PHE A 255 -9.06 -12.38 17.28
C PHE A 255 -8.70 -12.26 18.75
N THR A 256 -7.48 -12.68 19.11
CA THR A 256 -6.93 -12.63 20.47
C THR A 256 -5.63 -11.81 20.51
N ARG A 257 -5.25 -11.38 21.73
CA ARG A 257 -3.96 -10.71 22.04
C ARG A 257 -3.42 -11.25 23.38
N ASP A 258 -2.17 -10.90 23.69
CA ASP A 258 -1.50 -11.20 24.97
C ASP A 258 -1.35 -12.70 25.22
N GLY A 259 -1.34 -13.54 24.18
CA GLY A 259 -1.36 -14.99 24.30
C GLY A 259 -2.59 -15.54 25.01
N GLY A 260 -3.64 -14.70 25.15
CA GLY A 260 -4.87 -15.02 25.88
C GLY A 260 -5.92 -15.70 25.02
N THR A 261 -7.03 -16.06 25.68
CA THR A 261 -8.22 -16.67 25.06
C THR A 261 -9.38 -15.68 24.95
N THR A 262 -9.22 -14.44 25.43
CA THR A 262 -10.24 -13.40 25.31
C THR A 262 -10.28 -12.88 23.88
N PHE A 263 -11.48 -12.93 23.29
CA PHE A 263 -11.69 -12.38 21.94
C PHE A 263 -11.85 -10.85 22.00
N TRP A 264 -11.21 -10.16 21.07
CA TRP A 264 -11.22 -8.71 20.95
C TRP A 264 -12.06 -8.29 19.75
N ALA A 265 -13.21 -7.67 20.03
CA ALA A 265 -14.07 -7.11 18.99
C ALA A 265 -13.43 -5.92 18.26
N PRO A 266 -13.85 -5.63 17.02
CA PRO A 266 -13.60 -4.33 16.41
C PRO A 266 -14.15 -3.20 17.30
N ASP A 267 -13.33 -2.20 17.59
CA ASP A 267 -13.77 -1.03 18.34
C ASP A 267 -14.38 0.01 17.40
N VAL A 268 -15.70 0.09 17.37
CA VAL A 268 -16.44 1.04 16.52
C VAL A 268 -16.26 2.50 16.95
N THR A 269 -15.74 2.76 18.14
CA THR A 269 -15.37 4.12 18.59
C THR A 269 -14.08 4.58 17.93
N TYR A 270 -13.21 3.65 17.57
CA TYR A 270 -11.98 3.86 16.81
C TYR A 270 -12.23 3.69 15.30
N SER A 271 -12.70 2.54 14.87
CA SER A 271 -12.89 2.17 13.47
C SER A 271 -14.37 2.29 13.06
N LYS A 272 -14.74 3.46 12.55
CA LYS A 272 -16.14 3.83 12.28
C LYS A 272 -16.84 2.98 11.22
N THR A 273 -16.11 2.18 10.44
CA THR A 273 -16.70 1.21 9.50
C THR A 273 -16.90 -0.17 10.11
N GLY A 274 -16.30 -0.47 11.28
CA GLY A 274 -16.24 -1.80 11.87
C GLY A 274 -15.09 -2.67 11.32
N TYR A 275 -14.40 -2.29 10.25
CA TYR A 275 -13.25 -3.04 9.71
C TYR A 275 -11.94 -2.49 10.28
N GLN A 276 -11.68 -2.77 11.56
CA GLN A 276 -10.50 -2.28 12.28
C GLN A 276 -9.23 -3.01 11.85
N PRO A 277 -8.19 -2.30 11.37
CA PRO A 277 -6.94 -2.92 10.95
C PRO A 277 -6.11 -3.44 12.14
N ILE A 278 -5.37 -4.52 11.90
CA ILE A 278 -4.45 -5.15 12.87
C ILE A 278 -3.09 -5.53 12.28
N LYS A 279 -2.87 -5.36 10.99
CA LYS A 279 -1.65 -5.86 10.32
C LYS A 279 -0.35 -5.43 11.00
N TRP A 280 -0.30 -4.22 11.55
CA TRP A 280 0.85 -3.66 12.26
C TRP A 280 0.68 -3.65 13.80
N LEU A 281 -0.42 -4.22 14.30
CA LEU A 281 -0.71 -4.23 15.73
C LEU A 281 -0.02 -5.42 16.40
N GLY A 282 1.00 -5.17 17.21
CA GLY A 282 1.66 -6.20 18.02
C GLY A 282 0.71 -6.83 19.04
N ASP A 283 1.02 -8.04 19.46
CA ASP A 283 0.14 -8.82 20.36
C ASP A 283 0.16 -8.33 21.81
N ASN A 284 1.23 -7.69 22.25
CA ASN A 284 1.31 -7.19 23.62
C ASN A 284 0.52 -5.89 23.81
N SER A 285 -0.64 -5.97 24.46
CA SER A 285 -1.52 -4.79 24.70
C SER A 285 -0.95 -3.78 25.70
N SER A 286 0.01 -4.18 26.56
CA SER A 286 0.71 -3.24 27.43
C SER A 286 1.53 -2.21 26.67
N MET A 287 1.83 -2.49 25.39
CA MET A 287 2.55 -1.59 24.48
C MET A 287 1.63 -0.63 23.69
N ASP A 288 0.35 -0.52 24.04
CA ASP A 288 -0.61 0.34 23.36
C ASP A 288 -0.50 1.83 23.75
N ALA A 289 0.28 2.17 24.78
CA ALA A 289 0.49 3.56 25.17
C ALA A 289 1.38 4.30 24.13
N ASN A 290 1.16 5.62 24.00
CA ASN A 290 1.95 6.46 23.08
C ASN A 290 3.44 6.62 23.47
N THR A 291 3.77 6.27 24.70
CA THR A 291 5.13 6.29 25.24
C THR A 291 5.86 4.96 25.07
N SER A 292 5.17 3.93 24.57
CA SER A 292 5.76 2.60 24.40
C SER A 292 6.77 2.59 23.27
N ALA A 293 7.94 1.99 23.55
CA ALA A 293 8.99 1.81 22.57
C ALA A 293 8.86 0.42 21.93
N ILE A 294 8.48 0.39 20.66
CA ILE A 294 8.36 -0.84 19.87
C ILE A 294 9.48 -0.87 18.84
N ALA A 295 10.11 -2.01 18.67
CA ALA A 295 11.20 -2.25 17.73
C ALA A 295 10.82 -3.24 16.62
N THR A 296 9.56 -3.35 16.28
CA THR A 296 9.12 -4.15 15.14
C THR A 296 9.72 -3.61 13.85
N ASP A 297 10.43 -4.45 13.11
CA ASP A 297 11.05 -4.06 11.85
C ASP A 297 10.02 -3.77 10.75
N ALA A 298 10.32 -2.78 9.92
CA ALA A 298 9.41 -2.33 8.88
C ALA A 298 9.97 -2.59 7.47
N PRO A 299 9.42 -3.56 6.71
CA PRO A 299 9.80 -3.76 5.33
C PRO A 299 9.41 -2.55 4.47
N ILE A 300 10.37 -2.03 3.71
CA ILE A 300 10.19 -0.96 2.72
C ILE A 300 9.97 -1.57 1.33
N MET A 301 10.67 -2.66 1.04
CA MET A 301 10.54 -3.46 -0.17
C MET A 301 10.66 -4.94 0.18
N ARG A 302 9.74 -5.75 -0.33
CA ARG A 302 9.75 -7.20 -0.12
C ARG A 302 9.47 -7.96 -1.42
N TYR A 303 9.83 -9.23 -1.45
CA TYR A 303 9.78 -10.05 -2.66
C TYR A 303 8.38 -10.19 -3.26
N ALA A 304 7.34 -10.24 -2.41
CA ALA A 304 5.96 -10.24 -2.89
C ALA A 304 5.62 -9.03 -3.78
N GLU A 305 6.17 -7.85 -3.47
CA GLU A 305 5.99 -6.67 -4.33
C GLU A 305 6.67 -6.85 -5.69
N VAL A 306 7.84 -7.48 -5.74
CA VAL A 306 8.55 -7.76 -7.01
C VAL A 306 7.72 -8.68 -7.89
N LEU A 307 7.14 -9.75 -7.32
CA LEU A 307 6.22 -10.64 -8.04
C LEU A 307 5.02 -9.89 -8.61
N LEU A 308 4.44 -8.99 -7.80
CA LEU A 308 3.28 -8.18 -8.21
C LEU A 308 3.64 -7.11 -9.25
N ASN A 309 4.82 -6.48 -9.14
CA ASN A 309 5.30 -5.54 -10.14
C ASN A 309 5.53 -6.22 -11.49
N TYR A 310 6.10 -7.43 -11.48
CA TYR A 310 6.28 -8.25 -12.68
C TYR A 310 4.94 -8.64 -13.30
N ALA A 311 4.03 -9.19 -12.48
CA ALA A 311 2.71 -9.61 -12.94
C ALA A 311 1.93 -8.43 -13.55
N GLU A 312 1.96 -7.27 -12.90
CA GLU A 312 1.27 -6.09 -13.40
C GLU A 312 1.86 -5.58 -14.70
N ALA A 313 3.19 -5.45 -14.79
CA ALA A 313 3.85 -5.01 -16.02
C ALA A 313 3.56 -5.98 -17.18
N LYS A 314 3.58 -7.30 -16.95
CA LYS A 314 3.21 -8.30 -17.96
C LYS A 314 1.73 -8.20 -18.37
N ALA A 315 0.82 -8.00 -17.42
CA ALA A 315 -0.61 -7.80 -17.74
C ALA A 315 -0.82 -6.51 -18.54
N GLU A 316 -0.19 -5.41 -18.13
CA GLU A 316 -0.30 -4.11 -18.81
C GLU A 316 0.28 -4.13 -20.24
N LEU A 317 1.25 -5.00 -20.50
CA LEU A 317 1.82 -5.25 -21.83
C LEU A 317 1.01 -6.27 -22.66
N GLY A 318 -0.08 -6.84 -22.13
CA GLY A 318 -0.85 -7.90 -22.79
C GLY A 318 -0.08 -9.24 -22.88
N GLN A 319 0.89 -9.46 -21.99
CA GLN A 319 1.80 -10.62 -21.97
C GLN A 319 1.57 -11.54 -20.76
N MET A 320 0.42 -11.47 -20.10
CA MET A 320 0.08 -12.38 -19.02
C MET A 320 -0.20 -13.78 -19.58
N THR A 321 0.69 -14.71 -19.27
CA THR A 321 0.54 -16.14 -19.58
C THR A 321 0.29 -16.92 -18.29
N GLU A 322 -0.15 -18.18 -18.44
CA GLU A 322 -0.29 -19.07 -17.29
C GLU A 322 1.06 -19.31 -16.59
N GLU A 323 2.18 -19.32 -17.33
CA GLU A 323 3.51 -19.40 -16.74
C GLU A 323 3.83 -18.20 -15.86
N VAL A 324 3.55 -16.98 -16.33
CA VAL A 324 3.71 -15.75 -15.54
C VAL A 324 2.82 -15.79 -14.29
N TRP A 325 1.57 -16.20 -14.45
CA TRP A 325 0.63 -16.36 -13.33
C TRP A 325 1.15 -17.35 -12.29
N ASN A 326 1.62 -18.51 -12.73
CA ASN A 326 2.13 -19.56 -11.85
C ASN A 326 3.41 -19.16 -11.11
N LYS A 327 4.21 -18.24 -11.67
CA LYS A 327 5.41 -17.69 -11.02
C LYS A 327 5.12 -16.55 -10.05
N THR A 328 3.95 -15.90 -10.13
CA THR A 328 3.66 -14.64 -9.42
C THR A 328 2.41 -14.72 -8.56
N ILE A 329 1.23 -14.72 -9.14
CA ILE A 329 -0.05 -14.64 -8.41
C ILE A 329 -0.33 -15.93 -7.65
N LYS A 330 -0.07 -17.08 -8.28
CA LYS A 330 -0.36 -18.40 -7.68
C LYS A 330 0.34 -18.59 -6.32
N PRO A 331 1.66 -18.39 -6.17
CA PRO A 331 2.31 -18.61 -4.87
C PRO A 331 1.82 -17.62 -3.79
N LEU A 332 1.44 -16.40 -4.12
CA LEU A 332 0.85 -15.46 -3.18
C LEU A 332 -0.51 -15.95 -2.67
N ARG A 333 -1.37 -16.43 -3.56
CA ARG A 333 -2.68 -16.98 -3.19
C ARG A 333 -2.57 -18.28 -2.39
N GLU A 334 -1.69 -19.19 -2.78
CA GLU A 334 -1.46 -20.46 -2.07
C GLU A 334 -0.93 -20.21 -0.65
N ARG A 335 -0.01 -19.28 -0.47
CA ARG A 335 0.44 -18.83 0.86
C ARG A 335 -0.72 -18.28 1.71
N ALA A 336 -1.66 -17.61 1.08
CA ALA A 336 -2.85 -17.04 1.71
C ALA A 336 -4.01 -18.05 1.92
N GLY A 337 -3.79 -19.33 1.63
CA GLY A 337 -4.83 -20.36 1.75
C GLY A 337 -5.90 -20.26 0.67
N VAL A 338 -5.65 -19.55 -0.42
CA VAL A 338 -6.60 -19.34 -1.52
C VAL A 338 -6.21 -20.23 -2.69
N LYS A 339 -7.18 -21.00 -3.21
CA LYS A 339 -6.99 -21.72 -4.46
C LYS A 339 -6.77 -20.74 -5.61
N SER A 340 -5.62 -20.83 -6.26
CA SER A 340 -5.32 -19.97 -7.39
C SER A 340 -6.04 -20.43 -8.65
N ILE A 341 -6.93 -19.60 -9.16
CA ILE A 341 -7.66 -19.83 -10.43
C ILE A 341 -7.10 -18.86 -11.46
N TYR A 342 -6.66 -19.41 -12.63
CA TYR A 342 -6.27 -18.58 -13.77
C TYR A 342 -7.52 -17.98 -14.41
N PRO A 343 -7.65 -16.65 -14.54
CA PRO A 343 -8.91 -16.01 -14.92
C PRO A 343 -9.26 -16.27 -16.40
N THR A 344 -10.47 -16.74 -16.66
CA THR A 344 -11.02 -16.90 -18.01
C THR A 344 -11.84 -15.69 -18.44
N GLU A 345 -12.43 -14.98 -17.48
CA GLU A 345 -13.24 -13.78 -17.68
C GLU A 345 -12.94 -12.74 -16.59
N ALA A 346 -13.37 -11.51 -16.81
CA ALA A 346 -13.24 -10.43 -15.82
C ALA A 346 -14.29 -10.60 -14.72
N ASP A 347 -13.88 -10.43 -13.45
CA ASP A 347 -14.83 -10.38 -12.34
C ASP A 347 -15.67 -9.10 -12.43
N PRO A 348 -17.01 -9.21 -12.55
CA PRO A 348 -17.89 -8.04 -12.65
C PRO A 348 -17.74 -7.06 -11.47
N TYR A 349 -17.50 -7.58 -10.26
CA TYR A 349 -17.29 -6.72 -9.10
C TYR A 349 -16.01 -5.88 -9.24
N MET A 350 -14.93 -6.47 -9.74
CA MET A 350 -13.68 -5.73 -9.96
C MET A 350 -13.81 -4.71 -11.10
N VAL A 351 -14.59 -5.02 -12.14
CA VAL A 351 -14.92 -4.06 -13.21
C VAL A 351 -15.65 -2.85 -12.61
N GLU A 352 -16.68 -3.08 -11.81
CA GLU A 352 -17.43 -2.03 -11.10
C GLU A 352 -16.54 -1.29 -10.09
N TYR A 353 -15.72 -2.02 -9.32
CA TYR A 353 -14.79 -1.44 -8.36
C TYR A 353 -13.85 -0.43 -9.00
N PHE A 354 -13.37 -0.67 -10.23
CA PHE A 354 -12.57 0.27 -11.01
C PHE A 354 -13.41 1.11 -11.99
N GLN A 355 -14.72 1.29 -11.70
CA GLN A 355 -15.63 2.23 -12.39
C GLN A 355 -15.77 1.96 -13.89
N ASN A 356 -15.72 0.69 -14.30
CA ASN A 356 -15.79 0.26 -15.70
C ASN A 356 -14.68 0.85 -16.61
N ARG A 357 -13.59 1.36 -15.99
CA ARG A 357 -12.46 1.92 -16.75
C ARG A 357 -11.42 0.86 -17.13
N VAL A 358 -11.51 -0.31 -16.54
CA VAL A 358 -10.64 -1.46 -16.81
C VAL A 358 -11.52 -2.69 -16.93
N THR A 359 -11.35 -3.44 -18.02
CA THR A 359 -12.10 -4.66 -18.31
C THR A 359 -11.19 -5.86 -18.60
N ASP A 360 -9.88 -5.63 -18.69
CA ASP A 360 -8.92 -6.73 -18.82
C ASP A 360 -8.87 -7.56 -17.55
N LYS A 361 -9.19 -8.85 -17.68
CA LYS A 361 -9.28 -9.79 -16.57
C LYS A 361 -7.98 -9.96 -15.79
N PHE A 362 -6.84 -9.91 -16.47
CA PHE A 362 -5.55 -10.06 -15.83
C PHE A 362 -5.13 -8.82 -15.07
N VAL A 363 -5.32 -7.65 -15.67
CA VAL A 363 -5.07 -6.36 -14.99
C VAL A 363 -5.93 -6.25 -13.74
N LEU A 364 -7.22 -6.60 -13.81
CA LEU A 364 -8.14 -6.57 -12.66
C LEU A 364 -7.69 -7.51 -11.55
N GLU A 365 -7.33 -8.76 -11.88
CA GLU A 365 -6.92 -9.74 -10.87
C GLU A 365 -5.55 -9.41 -10.25
N VAL A 366 -4.61 -8.87 -11.02
CA VAL A 366 -3.34 -8.38 -10.46
C VAL A 366 -3.55 -7.19 -9.55
N ARG A 367 -4.43 -6.25 -9.90
CA ARG A 367 -4.78 -5.11 -9.06
C ARG A 367 -5.52 -5.52 -7.78
N ARG A 368 -6.34 -6.57 -7.83
CA ARG A 368 -6.95 -7.22 -6.66
C ARG A 368 -5.85 -7.76 -5.74
N GLU A 369 -5.01 -8.64 -6.27
CA GLU A 369 -3.95 -9.30 -5.52
C GLU A 369 -2.99 -8.29 -4.89
N ARG A 370 -2.59 -7.27 -5.67
CA ARG A 370 -1.75 -6.17 -5.19
C ARG A 370 -2.41 -5.39 -4.05
N GLY A 371 -3.70 -5.09 -4.15
CA GLY A 371 -4.43 -4.40 -3.10
C GLY A 371 -4.47 -5.19 -1.80
N VAL A 372 -4.76 -6.49 -1.89
CA VAL A 372 -4.87 -7.40 -0.75
C VAL A 372 -3.50 -7.66 -0.12
N GLU A 373 -2.52 -8.05 -0.93
CA GLU A 373 -1.18 -8.42 -0.46
C GLU A 373 -0.42 -7.24 0.17
N LEU A 374 -0.48 -6.07 -0.46
CA LEU A 374 0.26 -4.88 -0.03
C LEU A 374 -0.59 -3.89 0.79
N ALA A 375 -1.72 -4.36 1.35
CA ALA A 375 -2.57 -3.54 2.20
C ALA A 375 -1.75 -2.91 3.35
N MET A 376 -1.92 -1.59 3.59
CA MET A 376 -1.23 -0.82 4.64
C MET A 376 0.32 -0.74 4.52
N GLU A 377 0.89 -1.01 3.34
CA GLU A 377 2.33 -0.85 3.10
C GLU A 377 2.68 0.46 2.37
N GLY A 378 1.77 1.43 2.34
CA GLY A 378 2.01 2.77 1.81
C GLY A 378 1.95 2.90 0.28
N LEU A 379 1.66 1.83 -0.46
CA LEU A 379 1.74 1.81 -1.93
C LEU A 379 0.42 2.22 -2.62
N ARG A 380 -0.73 2.00 -1.96
CA ARG A 380 -2.06 2.15 -2.58
C ARG A 380 -2.34 3.54 -3.14
N TYR A 381 -1.87 4.61 -2.47
CA TYR A 381 -2.06 5.97 -2.98
C TYR A 381 -1.44 6.13 -4.36
N ASN A 382 -0.18 5.75 -4.53
CA ASN A 382 0.52 5.83 -5.79
C ASN A 382 -0.08 4.91 -6.87
N ASP A 383 -0.60 3.73 -6.48
CA ASP A 383 -1.31 2.84 -7.39
C ASP A 383 -2.56 3.52 -7.97
N VAL A 384 -3.39 4.12 -7.12
CA VAL A 384 -4.60 4.85 -7.53
C VAL A 384 -4.26 6.05 -8.43
N ILE A 385 -3.19 6.78 -8.11
CA ILE A 385 -2.71 7.92 -8.91
C ILE A 385 -2.26 7.47 -10.31
N ARG A 386 -1.35 6.48 -10.38
CA ARG A 386 -0.80 6.01 -11.66
C ARG A 386 -1.82 5.30 -12.56
N TRP A 387 -2.85 4.67 -11.96
CA TRP A 387 -3.96 4.06 -12.70
C TRP A 387 -5.06 5.04 -13.14
N LYS A 388 -4.93 6.32 -12.82
CA LYS A 388 -5.96 7.37 -13.03
C LYS A 388 -7.32 7.00 -12.41
N GLN A 389 -7.29 6.49 -11.17
CA GLN A 389 -8.45 6.02 -10.43
C GLN A 389 -8.77 6.90 -9.21
N GLY A 390 -8.46 8.19 -9.27
CA GLY A 390 -8.61 9.14 -8.15
C GLY A 390 -10.02 9.20 -7.55
N GLU A 391 -11.04 8.94 -8.34
CA GLU A 391 -12.44 8.84 -7.91
C GLU A 391 -12.66 7.80 -6.79
N LEU A 392 -11.76 6.80 -6.65
CA LEU A 392 -11.81 5.84 -5.53
C LEU A 392 -11.72 6.55 -4.17
N PHE A 393 -11.04 7.69 -4.09
CA PHE A 393 -10.94 8.49 -2.87
C PHE A 393 -12.22 9.30 -2.58
N ALA A 394 -13.07 9.51 -3.57
CA ALA A 394 -14.32 10.26 -3.45
C ALA A 394 -15.53 9.38 -3.14
N ARG A 395 -15.38 8.06 -3.16
CA ARG A 395 -16.48 7.13 -2.88
C ARG A 395 -17.00 7.28 -1.45
N PRO A 396 -18.31 7.07 -1.21
CA PRO A 396 -18.83 6.89 0.13
C PRO A 396 -18.12 5.74 0.83
N TRP A 397 -17.80 5.91 2.08
CA TRP A 397 -17.27 4.82 2.89
C TRP A 397 -18.42 3.94 3.36
N ILE A 398 -18.31 2.64 3.17
CA ILE A 398 -19.31 1.65 3.58
C ILE A 398 -18.66 0.73 4.59
N GLY A 399 -19.32 0.55 5.73
CA GLY A 399 -18.90 -0.32 6.82
C GLY A 399 -19.64 -1.67 6.84
N ILE A 400 -19.53 -2.37 7.97
CA ILE A 400 -20.20 -3.64 8.22
C ILE A 400 -21.72 -3.47 8.18
N TYR A 401 -22.43 -4.58 7.93
CA TYR A 401 -23.88 -4.64 7.97
C TYR A 401 -24.37 -4.72 9.42
N ILE A 402 -25.36 -3.91 9.75
CA ILE A 402 -26.05 -3.88 11.05
C ILE A 402 -27.47 -4.35 10.84
N PRO A 403 -27.87 -5.49 11.43
CA PRO A 403 -29.21 -6.07 11.22
C PRO A 403 -30.32 -5.25 11.85
N SER A 404 -30.03 -4.53 12.94
CA SER A 404 -31.02 -3.69 13.62
C SER A 404 -30.33 -2.67 14.54
N VAL A 405 -30.82 -1.42 14.56
CA VAL A 405 -30.44 -0.43 15.59
C VAL A 405 -30.96 -0.85 16.97
N ASP A 406 -30.36 -0.29 18.02
CA ASP A 406 -30.73 -0.51 19.42
C ASP A 406 -30.63 -1.99 19.87
N THR A 407 -30.03 -2.85 19.07
CA THR A 407 -29.80 -4.25 19.38
C THR A 407 -28.31 -4.47 19.62
N PRO A 408 -27.90 -4.98 20.80
CA PRO A 408 -26.51 -5.32 21.06
C PRO A 408 -25.98 -6.40 20.10
N LEU A 409 -24.74 -6.21 19.62
CA LEU A 409 -24.10 -7.05 18.63
C LEU A 409 -22.87 -7.73 19.22
N ASP A 410 -22.71 -9.00 18.92
CA ASP A 410 -21.50 -9.78 19.08
C ASP A 410 -20.70 -9.70 17.77
N LEU A 411 -19.57 -8.99 17.79
CA LEU A 411 -18.67 -8.87 16.65
C LEU A 411 -17.38 -9.66 16.82
N ASN A 412 -17.15 -10.21 18.03
CA ASN A 412 -15.95 -11.00 18.33
C ASN A 412 -16.19 -12.52 18.26
N GLY A 413 -17.45 -12.97 18.23
CA GLY A 413 -17.84 -14.37 18.08
C GLY A 413 -17.84 -15.19 19.38
N ASP A 414 -17.86 -14.54 20.55
CA ASP A 414 -17.92 -15.25 21.86
C ASP A 414 -19.33 -15.41 22.42
N THR A 415 -20.34 -15.02 21.67
CA THR A 415 -21.78 -15.01 22.02
C THR A 415 -22.19 -13.96 23.06
N VAL A 416 -21.26 -13.12 23.50
CA VAL A 416 -21.52 -12.03 24.44
C VAL A 416 -21.44 -10.70 23.70
N PRO A 417 -22.54 -9.94 23.58
CA PRO A 417 -22.51 -8.66 22.85
C PRO A 417 -21.63 -7.62 23.52
N GLU A 418 -20.84 -6.90 22.72
CA GLU A 418 -19.94 -5.82 23.18
C GLU A 418 -20.14 -4.51 22.42
N THR A 419 -20.94 -4.50 21.36
CA THR A 419 -21.15 -3.34 20.49
C THR A 419 -22.62 -2.94 20.43
N LEU A 420 -22.91 -1.65 20.35
CA LEU A 420 -24.25 -1.10 20.14
C LEU A 420 -24.23 0.00 19.08
N VAL A 421 -25.17 -0.04 18.16
CA VAL A 421 -25.43 1.04 17.19
C VAL A 421 -26.76 1.69 17.54
N THR A 422 -26.76 2.99 17.83
CA THR A 422 -27.96 3.69 18.32
C THR A 422 -27.95 5.18 17.95
N ALA A 423 -29.15 5.76 17.79
CA ALA A 423 -29.36 7.21 17.72
C ALA A 423 -29.60 7.84 19.10
N LYS A 424 -29.79 7.06 20.16
CA LYS A 424 -30.17 7.52 21.50
C LYS A 424 -28.92 7.82 22.32
N SER A 425 -28.92 8.97 23.01
CA SER A 425 -27.94 9.22 24.06
C SER A 425 -28.17 8.23 25.21
N THR A 426 -27.18 7.40 25.49
CA THR A 426 -27.28 6.36 26.52
C THR A 426 -25.95 6.14 27.21
N VAL A 427 -26.00 5.68 28.46
CA VAL A 427 -24.84 5.12 29.15
C VAL A 427 -24.95 3.59 29.07
N SER A 428 -23.93 2.96 28.54
CA SER A 428 -23.95 1.54 28.27
C SER A 428 -22.60 0.89 28.59
N LYS A 429 -22.61 -0.40 28.90
CA LYS A 429 -21.41 -1.23 28.97
C LYS A 429 -20.81 -1.53 27.58
N TYR A 430 -21.57 -1.26 26.50
CA TYR A 430 -21.17 -1.54 25.12
C TYR A 430 -20.31 -0.42 24.56
N LYS A 431 -19.46 -0.75 23.58
CA LYS A 431 -18.86 0.22 22.68
C LYS A 431 -19.94 0.77 21.75
N ILE A 432 -20.15 2.08 21.74
CA ILE A 432 -21.29 2.69 21.05
C ILE A 432 -20.83 3.38 19.76
N LEU A 433 -21.46 3.04 18.65
CA LEU A 433 -21.47 3.87 17.46
C LEU A 433 -22.78 4.67 17.43
N TYR A 434 -22.68 5.97 17.61
CA TYR A 434 -23.82 6.87 17.49
C TYR A 434 -24.11 7.18 16.01
N ILE A 435 -25.41 7.17 15.63
CA ILE A 435 -25.91 7.48 14.30
C ILE A 435 -26.92 8.64 14.37
N ASP A 436 -27.32 9.18 13.21
CA ASP A 436 -28.40 10.17 13.03
C ASP A 436 -28.26 11.46 13.85
N GLY A 437 -27.07 12.05 13.86
CA GLY A 437 -26.80 13.33 14.47
C GLY A 437 -26.43 13.29 15.95
N ALA A 438 -26.40 12.12 16.59
CA ALA A 438 -25.88 11.96 17.96
C ALA A 438 -24.34 12.05 18.02
N SER A 439 -23.66 12.17 16.87
CA SER A 439 -22.21 12.34 16.76
C SER A 439 -21.82 13.13 15.51
N GLU A 440 -20.67 13.78 15.55
CA GLU A 440 -20.04 14.42 14.39
C GLU A 440 -18.90 13.54 13.86
N PRO A 441 -18.74 13.46 12.53
CA PRO A 441 -19.35 14.18 11.40
C PRO A 441 -20.63 13.52 10.82
N GLY A 442 -21.45 12.90 11.63
CA GLY A 442 -22.69 12.21 11.25
C GLY A 442 -22.43 10.81 10.67
N HIS A 443 -23.00 9.82 11.31
CA HIS A 443 -23.01 8.43 10.84
C HIS A 443 -24.46 8.02 10.59
N LYS A 444 -24.69 7.18 9.58
CA LYS A 444 -26.04 6.67 9.25
C LYS A 444 -25.98 5.19 8.93
N LEU A 445 -27.12 4.53 8.94
CA LEU A 445 -27.30 3.24 8.27
C LEU A 445 -27.92 3.43 6.90
N SER A 446 -27.53 2.58 5.94
CA SER A 446 -28.00 2.70 4.55
C SER A 446 -29.51 2.59 4.38
N GLU A 447 -30.20 1.92 5.31
CA GLU A 447 -31.64 1.68 5.31
C GLU A 447 -32.35 2.27 6.54
N GLY A 448 -31.72 3.24 7.20
CA GLY A 448 -32.26 3.93 8.39
C GLY A 448 -32.11 3.11 9.67
N THR A 449 -32.93 2.09 9.89
CA THR A 449 -32.92 1.26 11.11
C THR A 449 -32.11 -0.02 11.02
N LYS A 450 -31.57 -0.32 9.84
CA LYS A 450 -30.66 -1.45 9.53
C LYS A 450 -29.77 -1.07 8.35
N GLY A 451 -28.93 -1.98 7.93
CA GLY A 451 -28.10 -1.80 6.72
C GLY A 451 -26.63 -1.50 7.05
N ASN A 452 -25.88 -1.10 6.06
CA ASN A 452 -24.46 -0.84 6.22
C ASN A 452 -24.19 0.49 6.95
N ILE A 453 -23.16 0.51 7.78
CA ILE A 453 -22.67 1.76 8.37
C ILE A 453 -22.16 2.67 7.25
N LEU A 454 -22.64 3.91 7.24
CA LEU A 454 -22.19 5.00 6.37
C LEU A 454 -21.54 6.07 7.25
N PRO A 455 -20.23 6.03 7.48
CA PRO A 455 -19.57 7.00 8.32
C PRO A 455 -19.37 8.33 7.61
N ALA A 456 -19.37 9.43 8.38
CA ALA A 456 -19.04 10.77 7.91
C ALA A 456 -19.87 11.23 6.68
N THR A 457 -21.18 10.99 6.71
CA THR A 457 -22.10 11.35 5.61
C THR A 457 -22.24 12.84 5.36
N SER A 458 -21.90 13.69 6.35
CA SER A 458 -21.85 15.14 6.22
C SER A 458 -20.66 15.66 5.41
N LEU A 459 -19.64 14.82 5.19
CA LEU A 459 -18.45 15.20 4.42
C LEU A 459 -18.67 14.97 2.93
N GLU A 460 -18.68 16.06 2.18
CA GLU A 460 -18.68 15.97 0.72
C GLU A 460 -17.29 15.54 0.22
N ARG A 461 -17.23 14.45 -0.56
CA ARG A 461 -16.00 13.95 -1.16
C ARG A 461 -16.05 14.14 -2.66
N LYS A 462 -15.08 14.92 -3.17
CA LYS A 462 -14.94 15.17 -4.60
C LYS A 462 -13.50 14.92 -5.03
N TRP A 463 -13.36 14.24 -6.16
CA TRP A 463 -12.09 14.16 -6.85
C TRP A 463 -12.06 15.17 -8.01
N HIS A 464 -10.90 15.76 -8.23
CA HIS A 464 -10.63 16.61 -9.38
C HIS A 464 -9.26 16.21 -9.94
N ASP A 465 -9.13 16.17 -11.26
CA ASP A 465 -7.95 15.65 -11.94
C ASP A 465 -6.66 16.42 -11.61
N TYR A 466 -6.74 17.69 -11.23
CA TYR A 466 -5.57 18.42 -10.75
C TYR A 466 -4.91 17.78 -9.51
N LYS A 467 -5.67 16.98 -8.73
CA LYS A 467 -5.15 16.29 -7.54
C LYS A 467 -4.25 15.08 -7.84
N TYR A 468 -4.06 14.72 -9.12
CA TYR A 468 -3.04 13.73 -9.48
C TYR A 468 -1.61 14.19 -9.23
N VAL A 469 -1.40 15.48 -9.07
CA VAL A 469 -0.16 16.08 -8.52
C VAL A 469 -0.53 17.07 -7.42
N LYS A 470 0.39 17.33 -6.49
CA LYS A 470 0.18 18.32 -5.41
C LYS A 470 0.56 19.72 -5.90
N PRO A 471 0.06 20.77 -5.23
CA PRO A 471 0.48 22.13 -5.55
C PRO A 471 1.96 22.32 -5.21
N VAL A 472 2.65 23.11 -6.03
CA VAL A 472 3.96 23.66 -5.64
C VAL A 472 3.71 24.60 -4.47
N PRO A 473 4.45 24.48 -3.34
CA PRO A 473 4.22 25.35 -2.18
C PRO A 473 4.34 26.84 -2.54
N ALA A 474 3.37 27.64 -2.09
CA ALA A 474 3.34 29.08 -2.41
C ALA A 474 4.63 29.79 -2.00
N ILE A 475 5.21 29.42 -0.85
CA ILE A 475 6.51 30.00 -0.42
C ILE A 475 7.63 29.72 -1.42
N ALA A 476 7.66 28.50 -1.99
CA ALA A 476 8.70 28.17 -2.98
C ALA A 476 8.57 29.02 -4.26
N ILE A 477 7.34 29.31 -4.70
CA ILE A 477 7.07 30.19 -5.85
C ILE A 477 7.44 31.63 -5.51
N THR A 478 7.18 32.08 -4.27
CA THR A 478 7.55 33.45 -3.83
C THR A 478 9.07 33.60 -3.78
N GLU A 479 9.79 32.59 -3.31
CA GLU A 479 11.25 32.60 -3.23
C GLU A 479 11.94 32.44 -4.61
N ASN A 480 11.34 31.60 -5.49
CA ASN A 480 11.81 31.42 -6.86
C ASN A 480 10.64 31.62 -7.86
N PRO A 481 10.49 32.85 -8.41
CA PRO A 481 9.42 33.17 -9.35
C PRO A 481 9.46 32.40 -10.69
N ASN A 482 10.57 31.71 -10.99
CA ASN A 482 10.66 30.83 -12.17
C ASN A 482 9.97 29.48 -11.98
N LEU A 483 9.50 29.17 -10.77
CA LEU A 483 8.64 28.00 -10.51
C LEU A 483 7.19 28.34 -10.85
N SER A 484 6.58 27.56 -11.74
CA SER A 484 5.16 27.67 -12.06
C SER A 484 4.32 26.77 -11.19
N GLN A 485 3.05 27.11 -10.98
CA GLN A 485 2.10 26.24 -10.29
C GLN A 485 1.61 25.10 -11.22
N ASN A 486 1.20 23.99 -10.64
CA ASN A 486 0.51 22.91 -11.35
C ASN A 486 -0.90 23.36 -11.78
N PRO A 487 -1.39 22.95 -12.97
CA PRO A 487 -2.70 23.34 -13.46
C PRO A 487 -3.83 22.98 -12.48
N GLY A 488 -4.71 23.92 -12.23
CA GLY A 488 -5.89 23.74 -11.36
C GLY A 488 -5.67 24.04 -9.88
N TRP A 489 -4.44 24.33 -9.47
CA TRP A 489 -4.10 24.73 -8.11
C TRP A 489 -3.98 26.25 -7.94
#